data_ffc5609bf9024870b7e990a1c2d26ee5
#
_entry.id   ffc5609bf9024870b7e990a1c2d26ee5
#
_cell.length_a   1.000
_cell.length_b   1.000
_cell.length_c   1.000
_cell.angle_alpha   90.00
_cell.angle_beta   90.00
_cell.angle_gamma   90.00
#
_symmetry.space_group_name_H-M   'P 1'
#
loop_
_entity.id
_entity.type
_entity.pdbx_description
1 polymer ?
#
loop_
_entity_poly.entity_id
_entity_poly.type
_entity_poly.pdbx_seq_one_letter_code
_entity_poly.pdbx_strand_id
1 'polypeptide(L)'
;RGPHLPSPGETVLCSLFQMGPGGKGFNHSVAAHKAGGDVTMVTKIGRDAFGDLARSTMQSLGMDTAHLLVSDTVGTGAALVFVDETTSQNMIGITPGACATITEENLCALEPVLAQSSYLLMQMEVNLEANWRLLRLAKQHGVMTILNTAPAQPLPDEMYRQLDMVTPNEVEAELLTGVPVADEAGAQRAADALIAKGVKNAVITLGSRGVFVATAERAAL
;
A
#
# COMPACT_ATOMS: atom_id res chain seq x y z
N ARG A 1 18.71 11.73 8.36
CA ARG A 1 18.23 13.10 8.66
C ARG A 1 19.34 14.09 8.46
N GLY A 2 19.05 15.28 8.01
CA GLY A 2 20.01 16.36 7.79
C GLY A 2 19.42 17.73 8.06
N PRO A 3 20.26 18.77 8.08
CA PRO A 3 19.84 20.13 8.44
C PRO A 3 18.89 20.77 7.42
N HIS A 4 18.89 20.31 6.20
CA HIS A 4 17.98 20.71 5.11
C HIS A 4 17.96 19.65 4.03
N LEU A 5 17.00 19.69 3.09
CA LEU A 5 16.97 18.83 1.91
C LEU A 5 18.08 19.23 0.93
N PRO A 6 18.94 18.29 0.45
CA PRO A 6 20.05 18.64 -0.44
C PRO A 6 19.56 19.09 -1.80
N SER A 7 20.19 20.13 -2.35
CA SER A 7 20.04 20.55 -3.73
C SER A 7 20.84 19.66 -4.68
N PRO A 8 20.51 19.61 -5.98
CA PRO A 8 21.32 18.89 -6.96
C PRO A 8 22.80 19.32 -6.92
N GLY A 9 23.70 18.35 -6.75
CA GLY A 9 25.14 18.58 -6.63
C GLY A 9 25.65 18.91 -5.22
N GLU A 10 24.77 19.10 -4.26
CA GLU A 10 25.14 19.39 -2.88
C GLU A 10 25.44 18.14 -2.07
N THR A 11 26.49 18.22 -1.23
CA THR A 11 26.79 17.17 -0.23
C THR A 11 26.46 17.72 1.16
N VAL A 12 25.55 17.08 1.86
CA VAL A 12 25.08 17.46 3.20
C VAL A 12 25.56 16.46 4.24
N LEU A 13 26.13 16.97 5.33
CA LEU A 13 26.46 16.16 6.50
C LEU A 13 25.19 15.87 7.30
N CYS A 14 24.86 14.59 7.43
CA CYS A 14 23.67 14.14 8.13
C CYS A 14 23.99 13.80 9.60
N SER A 15 23.05 14.03 10.47
CA SER A 15 23.12 13.72 11.91
C SER A 15 22.75 12.26 12.20
N LEU A 16 21.90 11.65 11.38
CA LEU A 16 21.36 10.30 11.61
C LEU A 16 21.19 9.54 10.28
N PHE A 17 21.72 8.31 10.28
CA PHE A 17 21.33 7.28 9.32
C PHE A 17 20.68 6.12 10.07
N GLN A 18 19.51 5.69 9.63
CA GLN A 18 18.78 4.58 10.22
C GLN A 18 18.16 3.71 9.12
N MET A 19 18.31 2.41 9.23
CA MET A 19 17.58 1.43 8.43
C MET A 19 16.43 0.85 9.25
N GLY A 20 15.33 0.57 8.59
CA GLY A 20 14.18 -0.08 9.20
C GLY A 20 13.30 -0.72 8.15
N PRO A 21 12.48 -1.71 8.53
CA PRO A 21 11.49 -2.28 7.63
C PRO A 21 10.43 -1.22 7.28
N GLY A 22 9.91 -1.31 6.06
CA GLY A 22 8.93 -0.35 5.56
C GLY A 22 8.17 -0.92 4.37
N GLY A 23 7.55 -0.02 3.63
CA GLY A 23 6.59 -0.33 2.58
C GLY A 23 5.17 -0.39 3.12
N LYS A 24 4.21 0.00 2.28
CA LYS A 24 2.80 0.11 2.69
C LYS A 24 2.22 -1.23 3.13
N GLY A 25 2.51 -2.29 2.38
CA GLY A 25 2.07 -3.65 2.71
C GLY A 25 2.59 -4.13 4.05
N PHE A 26 3.89 -3.91 4.32
CA PHE A 26 4.49 -4.26 5.60
C PHE A 26 3.85 -3.47 6.75
N ASN A 27 3.70 -2.16 6.60
CA ASN A 27 3.11 -1.30 7.62
C ASN A 27 1.66 -1.70 7.94
N HIS A 28 0.84 -2.00 6.93
CA HIS A 28 -0.54 -2.49 7.10
C HIS A 28 -0.57 -3.84 7.81
N SER A 29 0.28 -4.78 7.42
CA SER A 29 0.35 -6.11 8.03
C SER A 29 0.74 -6.03 9.51
N VAL A 30 1.74 -5.23 9.84
CA VAL A 30 2.16 -5.00 11.23
C VAL A 30 1.05 -4.32 12.05
N ALA A 31 0.37 -3.32 11.48
CA ALA A 31 -0.73 -2.63 12.16
C ALA A 31 -1.90 -3.59 12.45
N ALA A 32 -2.31 -4.39 11.46
CA ALA A 32 -3.36 -5.37 11.62
C ALA A 32 -3.00 -6.46 12.65
N HIS A 33 -1.76 -6.98 12.59
CA HIS A 33 -1.25 -7.96 13.55
C HIS A 33 -1.25 -7.41 14.99
N LYS A 34 -0.75 -6.17 15.18
CA LYS A 34 -0.76 -5.52 16.50
C LYS A 34 -2.16 -5.20 17.01
N ALA A 35 -3.13 -5.04 16.14
CA ALA A 35 -4.53 -4.90 16.48
C ALA A 35 -5.22 -6.25 16.84
N GLY A 36 -4.49 -7.36 16.81
CA GLY A 36 -5.00 -8.70 17.13
C GLY A 36 -5.58 -9.46 15.94
N GLY A 37 -5.35 -8.98 14.72
CA GLY A 37 -5.77 -9.68 13.50
C GLY A 37 -4.91 -10.92 13.22
N ASP A 38 -5.52 -11.97 12.69
CA ASP A 38 -4.81 -13.09 12.09
C ASP A 38 -4.37 -12.69 10.67
N VAL A 39 -3.06 -12.46 10.50
CA VAL A 39 -2.50 -11.81 9.30
C VAL A 39 -1.53 -12.73 8.60
N THR A 40 -1.87 -13.08 7.36
CA THR A 40 -0.92 -13.66 6.41
C THR A 40 -0.35 -12.56 5.53
N MET A 41 0.93 -12.24 5.69
CA MET A 41 1.61 -11.28 4.83
C MET A 41 2.22 -11.97 3.62
N VAL A 42 1.83 -11.50 2.43
CA VAL A 42 2.43 -11.92 1.16
C VAL A 42 3.23 -10.75 0.58
N THR A 43 4.52 -10.93 0.40
CA THR A 43 5.42 -9.97 -0.24
C THR A 43 6.60 -10.70 -0.85
N LYS A 44 7.41 -10.01 -1.66
CA LYS A 44 8.59 -10.59 -2.28
C LYS A 44 9.83 -9.77 -1.94
N ILE A 45 10.83 -10.44 -1.39
CA ILE A 45 12.12 -9.86 -1.02
C ILE A 45 13.26 -10.44 -1.87
N GLY A 46 14.40 -9.77 -1.92
CA GLY A 46 15.63 -10.32 -2.46
C GLY A 46 16.43 -11.08 -1.42
N ARG A 47 17.50 -11.78 -1.87
CA ARG A 47 18.53 -12.38 -0.99
C ARG A 47 19.59 -11.31 -0.66
N ASP A 48 19.22 -10.33 0.17
CA ASP A 48 20.07 -9.21 0.56
C ASP A 48 19.79 -8.77 2.00
N ALA A 49 20.62 -7.85 2.51
CA ALA A 49 20.50 -7.35 3.87
C ALA A 49 19.13 -6.70 4.19
N PHE A 50 18.45 -6.12 3.19
CA PHE A 50 17.11 -5.55 3.36
C PHE A 50 16.05 -6.66 3.49
N GLY A 51 16.18 -7.74 2.72
CA GLY A 51 15.31 -8.92 2.83
C GLY A 51 15.50 -9.62 4.17
N ASP A 52 16.74 -9.76 4.65
CA ASP A 52 17.02 -10.31 5.97
C ASP A 52 16.44 -9.43 7.09
N LEU A 53 16.54 -8.11 6.96
CA LEU A 53 15.94 -7.17 7.90
C LEU A 53 14.41 -7.31 7.93
N ALA A 54 13.75 -7.41 6.77
CA ALA A 54 12.30 -7.59 6.69
C ALA A 54 11.88 -8.90 7.37
N ARG A 55 12.53 -10.02 7.04
CA ARG A 55 12.27 -11.34 7.61
C ARG A 55 12.47 -11.38 9.12
N SER A 56 13.62 -10.88 9.61
CA SER A 56 13.96 -10.89 11.04
C SER A 56 12.98 -10.01 11.84
N THR A 57 12.54 -8.90 11.26
CA THR A 57 11.52 -8.05 11.90
C THR A 57 10.16 -8.75 12.00
N MET A 58 9.68 -9.40 10.95
CA MET A 58 8.45 -10.19 11.01
C MET A 58 8.53 -11.25 12.11
N GLN A 59 9.65 -12.00 12.16
CA GLN A 59 9.87 -13.01 13.19
C GLN A 59 9.87 -12.43 14.60
N SER A 60 10.53 -11.29 14.80
CA SER A 60 10.58 -10.61 16.12
C SER A 60 9.22 -10.11 16.59
N LEU A 61 8.31 -9.84 15.65
CA LEU A 61 6.92 -9.46 15.92
C LEU A 61 5.99 -10.67 16.09
N GLY A 62 6.49 -11.90 15.93
CA GLY A 62 5.68 -13.12 15.96
C GLY A 62 4.80 -13.31 14.72
N MET A 63 5.10 -12.62 13.62
CA MET A 63 4.37 -12.77 12.36
C MET A 63 4.88 -13.98 11.57
N ASP A 64 3.98 -14.69 10.88
CA ASP A 64 4.34 -15.78 10.00
C ASP A 64 5.11 -15.29 8.77
N THR A 65 6.14 -16.02 8.38
CA THR A 65 6.98 -15.75 7.20
C THR A 65 6.85 -16.82 6.10
N ALA A 66 5.89 -17.73 6.23
CA ALA A 66 5.71 -18.85 5.29
C ALA A 66 5.43 -18.39 3.84
N HIS A 67 4.77 -17.24 3.70
CA HIS A 67 4.40 -16.66 2.40
C HIS A 67 5.28 -15.49 1.98
N LEU A 68 6.47 -15.37 2.57
CA LEU A 68 7.49 -14.42 2.17
C LEU A 68 8.25 -14.98 0.96
N LEU A 69 7.88 -14.54 -0.23
CA LEU A 69 8.50 -14.94 -1.49
C LEU A 69 9.93 -14.40 -1.57
N VAL A 70 10.82 -15.14 -2.22
CA VAL A 70 12.23 -14.75 -2.35
C VAL A 70 12.62 -14.73 -3.83
N SER A 71 13.27 -13.64 -4.23
CA SER A 71 13.90 -13.50 -5.54
C SER A 71 15.40 -13.79 -5.42
N ASP A 72 15.92 -14.60 -6.34
CA ASP A 72 17.35 -14.90 -6.44
C ASP A 72 18.09 -13.88 -7.35
N THR A 73 17.34 -13.07 -8.10
CA THR A 73 17.89 -12.21 -9.16
C THR A 73 17.62 -10.72 -8.97
N VAL A 74 16.60 -10.36 -8.17
CA VAL A 74 16.20 -8.97 -7.95
C VAL A 74 16.25 -8.67 -6.46
N GLY A 75 16.90 -7.58 -6.10
CA GLY A 75 17.04 -7.12 -4.71
C GLY A 75 15.70 -6.69 -4.09
N THR A 76 15.67 -6.64 -2.77
CA THR A 76 14.51 -6.18 -1.99
C THR A 76 14.18 -4.72 -2.35
N GLY A 77 12.90 -4.41 -2.45
CA GLY A 77 12.42 -3.04 -2.61
C GLY A 77 12.89 -2.16 -1.43
N ALA A 78 13.27 -0.92 -1.75
CA ALA A 78 13.79 0.00 -0.74
C ALA A 78 13.29 1.43 -0.98
N ALA A 79 13.16 2.20 0.08
CA ALA A 79 12.91 3.63 0.03
C ALA A 79 14.10 4.38 0.66
N LEU A 80 14.62 5.36 -0.09
CA LEU A 80 15.55 6.34 0.44
C LEU A 80 14.75 7.55 0.92
N VAL A 81 14.73 7.77 2.23
CA VAL A 81 14.00 8.88 2.85
C VAL A 81 14.98 9.87 3.44
N PHE A 82 15.06 11.04 2.87
CA PHE A 82 15.78 12.16 3.46
C PHE A 82 14.80 13.06 4.22
N VAL A 83 15.12 13.41 5.46
CA VAL A 83 14.27 14.25 6.31
C VAL A 83 15.04 15.49 6.73
N ASP A 84 14.48 16.66 6.47
CA ASP A 84 14.92 17.94 6.99
C ASP A 84 14.55 18.05 8.47
N GLU A 85 15.55 18.21 9.33
CA GLU A 85 15.35 18.29 10.79
C GLU A 85 14.70 19.59 11.24
N THR A 86 14.80 20.66 10.44
CA THR A 86 14.29 21.98 10.76
C THR A 86 12.80 22.10 10.42
N THR A 87 12.43 21.65 9.21
CA THR A 87 11.08 21.82 8.67
C THR A 87 10.23 20.56 8.77
N SER A 88 10.83 19.41 9.08
CA SER A 88 10.20 18.08 8.99
C SER A 88 9.74 17.69 7.58
N GLN A 89 10.10 18.44 6.57
CA GLN A 89 9.87 18.06 5.17
C GLN A 89 10.72 16.85 4.81
N ASN A 90 10.26 16.08 3.84
CA ASN A 90 11.00 14.90 3.37
C ASN A 90 11.07 14.84 1.85
N MET A 91 12.05 14.10 1.38
CA MET A 91 12.21 13.70 -0.01
C MET A 91 12.35 12.18 -0.05
N ILE A 92 11.56 11.52 -0.89
CA ILE A 92 11.49 10.06 -0.90
C ILE A 92 11.73 9.55 -2.31
N GLY A 93 12.72 8.68 -2.47
CA GLY A 93 12.93 7.87 -3.67
C GLY A 93 12.62 6.41 -3.38
N ILE A 94 11.81 5.76 -4.21
CA ILE A 94 11.41 4.37 -4.02
C ILE A 94 11.87 3.52 -5.20
N THR A 95 12.42 2.36 -4.90
CA THR A 95 12.57 1.26 -5.85
C THR A 95 11.71 0.07 -5.39
N PRO A 96 10.79 -0.44 -6.20
CA PRO A 96 9.92 -1.55 -5.81
C PRO A 96 10.68 -2.88 -5.71
N GLY A 97 11.83 -3.02 -6.39
CA GLY A 97 12.68 -4.21 -6.33
C GLY A 97 11.89 -5.50 -6.62
N ALA A 98 12.14 -6.52 -5.83
CA ALA A 98 11.50 -7.83 -5.98
C ALA A 98 9.97 -7.79 -5.93
N CYS A 99 9.36 -6.83 -5.23
CA CYS A 99 7.90 -6.67 -5.17
C CYS A 99 7.27 -6.43 -6.56
N ALA A 100 8.01 -5.82 -7.50
CA ALA A 100 7.54 -5.63 -8.87
C ALA A 100 7.64 -6.90 -9.74
N THR A 101 8.11 -8.01 -9.20
CA THR A 101 8.37 -9.26 -9.94
C THR A 101 7.54 -10.45 -9.45
N ILE A 102 6.39 -10.18 -8.86
CA ILE A 102 5.44 -11.23 -8.46
C ILE A 102 4.82 -11.83 -9.72
N THR A 103 4.91 -13.16 -9.88
CA THR A 103 4.45 -13.90 -11.07
C THR A 103 3.13 -14.62 -10.82
N GLU A 104 2.47 -15.02 -11.89
CA GLU A 104 1.27 -15.90 -11.83
C GLU A 104 1.51 -17.16 -11.00
N GLU A 105 2.66 -17.82 -11.18
CA GLU A 105 3.05 -19.00 -10.41
C GLU A 105 3.11 -18.73 -8.90
N ASN A 106 3.69 -17.58 -8.51
CA ASN A 106 3.71 -17.15 -7.12
C ASN A 106 2.29 -17.01 -6.54
N LEU A 107 1.34 -16.52 -7.35
CA LEU A 107 -0.04 -16.28 -6.92
C LEU A 107 -0.89 -17.54 -6.87
N CYS A 108 -0.69 -18.50 -7.79
CA CYS A 108 -1.41 -19.79 -7.77
C CYS A 108 -1.19 -20.54 -6.44
N ALA A 109 0.02 -20.48 -5.90
CA ALA A 109 0.34 -21.11 -4.62
C ALA A 109 -0.37 -20.46 -3.41
N LEU A 110 -0.89 -19.24 -3.58
CA LEU A 110 -1.57 -18.48 -2.53
C LEU A 110 -3.09 -18.67 -2.52
N GLU A 111 -3.66 -19.27 -3.54
CA GLU A 111 -5.11 -19.46 -3.64
C GLU A 111 -5.73 -20.16 -2.42
N PRO A 112 -5.15 -21.25 -1.84
CA PRO A 112 -5.70 -21.88 -0.65
C PRO A 112 -5.72 -20.98 0.58
N VAL A 113 -4.73 -20.09 0.73
CA VAL A 113 -4.67 -19.13 1.83
C VAL A 113 -5.74 -18.05 1.62
N LEU A 114 -5.85 -17.54 0.41
CA LEU A 114 -6.84 -16.53 0.05
C LEU A 114 -8.27 -17.05 0.26
N ALA A 115 -8.56 -18.30 -0.13
CA ALA A 115 -9.87 -18.92 0.04
C ALA A 115 -10.32 -19.05 1.51
N GLN A 116 -9.37 -19.03 2.46
CA GLN A 116 -9.64 -19.07 3.90
C GLN A 116 -9.64 -17.69 4.55
N SER A 117 -9.32 -16.64 3.79
CA SER A 117 -9.23 -15.27 4.29
C SER A 117 -10.58 -14.58 4.24
N SER A 118 -10.86 -13.72 5.22
CA SER A 118 -12.05 -12.84 5.20
C SER A 118 -11.81 -11.58 4.38
N TYR A 119 -10.57 -11.11 4.35
CA TYR A 119 -10.17 -9.83 3.73
C TYR A 119 -8.90 -10.01 2.91
N LEU A 120 -8.84 -9.34 1.77
CA LEU A 120 -7.61 -9.11 1.00
C LEU A 120 -7.31 -7.61 1.01
N LEU A 121 -6.23 -7.21 1.68
CA LEU A 121 -5.75 -5.82 1.69
C LEU A 121 -4.55 -5.68 0.76
N MET A 122 -4.70 -4.83 -0.24
CA MET A 122 -3.70 -4.58 -1.29
C MET A 122 -3.21 -3.13 -1.28
N GLN A 123 -2.07 -2.88 -1.90
CA GLN A 123 -1.51 -1.55 -2.17
C GLN A 123 -0.92 -1.51 -3.58
N MET A 124 -0.41 -0.35 -3.99
CA MET A 124 0.09 -0.13 -5.35
C MET A 124 1.64 -0.17 -5.42
N GLU A 125 2.31 -0.80 -4.45
CA GLU A 125 3.78 -0.99 -4.42
C GLU A 125 4.25 -2.32 -5.02
N VAL A 126 3.33 -3.07 -5.63
CA VAL A 126 3.60 -4.30 -6.39
C VAL A 126 3.18 -4.12 -7.85
N ASN A 127 3.56 -5.05 -8.73
CA ASN A 127 3.10 -4.98 -10.12
C ASN A 127 1.56 -5.11 -10.22
N LEU A 128 0.96 -4.30 -11.09
CA LEU A 128 -0.50 -4.17 -11.22
C LEU A 128 -1.17 -5.50 -11.61
N GLU A 129 -0.51 -6.31 -12.43
CA GLU A 129 -0.97 -7.62 -12.86
C GLU A 129 -1.16 -8.57 -11.66
N ALA A 130 -0.25 -8.52 -10.68
CA ALA A 130 -0.38 -9.31 -9.46
C ALA A 130 -1.62 -8.88 -8.65
N ASN A 131 -1.81 -7.59 -8.44
CA ASN A 131 -3.01 -7.06 -7.78
C ASN A 131 -4.28 -7.45 -8.52
N TRP A 132 -4.28 -7.35 -9.85
CA TRP A 132 -5.44 -7.70 -10.68
C TRP A 132 -5.78 -9.19 -10.57
N ARG A 133 -4.78 -10.06 -10.58
CA ARG A 133 -4.98 -11.49 -10.42
C ARG A 133 -5.53 -11.86 -9.04
N LEU A 134 -4.93 -11.31 -7.97
CA LEU A 134 -5.39 -11.55 -6.59
C LEU A 134 -6.81 -11.05 -6.38
N LEU A 135 -7.15 -9.89 -6.94
CA LEU A 135 -8.49 -9.32 -6.86
C LEU A 135 -9.53 -10.26 -7.47
N ARG A 136 -9.26 -10.83 -8.66
CA ARG A 136 -10.15 -11.80 -9.30
C ARG A 136 -10.30 -13.09 -8.49
N LEU A 137 -9.19 -13.62 -7.95
CA LEU A 137 -9.23 -14.79 -7.07
C LEU A 137 -10.03 -14.51 -5.79
N ALA A 138 -9.82 -13.38 -5.16
CA ALA A 138 -10.58 -12.97 -3.97
C ALA A 138 -12.09 -12.95 -4.24
N LYS A 139 -12.50 -12.43 -5.40
CA LYS A 139 -13.91 -12.43 -5.79
C LYS A 139 -14.48 -13.82 -6.02
N GLN A 140 -13.71 -14.74 -6.58
CA GLN A 140 -14.14 -16.13 -6.77
C GLN A 140 -14.41 -16.85 -5.43
N HIS A 141 -13.66 -16.48 -4.39
CA HIS A 141 -13.78 -17.05 -3.05
C HIS A 141 -14.64 -16.23 -2.07
N GLY A 142 -15.25 -15.12 -2.53
CA GLY A 142 -16.11 -14.28 -1.69
C GLY A 142 -15.33 -13.46 -0.64
N VAL A 143 -14.02 -13.26 -0.83
CA VAL A 143 -13.15 -12.50 0.05
C VAL A 143 -13.38 -11.01 -0.15
N MET A 144 -13.54 -10.24 0.92
CA MET A 144 -13.68 -8.79 0.86
C MET A 144 -12.37 -8.12 0.44
N THR A 145 -12.45 -7.24 -0.57
CA THR A 145 -11.27 -6.64 -1.19
C THR A 145 -11.13 -5.17 -0.81
N ILE A 146 -9.95 -4.80 -0.31
CA ILE A 146 -9.60 -3.45 0.12
C ILE A 146 -8.33 -3.04 -0.62
N LEU A 147 -8.34 -1.91 -1.32
CA LEU A 147 -7.17 -1.35 -1.98
C LEU A 147 -6.81 0.01 -1.37
N ASN A 148 -5.63 0.08 -0.76
CA ASN A 148 -4.97 1.36 -0.53
C ASN A 148 -4.32 1.81 -1.84
N THR A 149 -4.74 2.94 -2.38
CA THR A 149 -4.42 3.38 -3.73
C THR A 149 -3.05 4.04 -3.86
N ALA A 150 -2.21 3.91 -2.87
CA ALA A 150 -0.88 4.51 -2.82
C ALA A 150 0.25 3.55 -3.26
N PRO A 151 1.21 4.02 -4.09
CA PRO A 151 1.19 5.28 -4.84
C PRO A 151 0.12 5.28 -5.94
N ALA A 152 -0.59 6.40 -6.10
CA ALA A 152 -1.69 6.48 -7.06
C ALA A 152 -1.19 6.33 -8.51
N GLN A 153 -1.88 5.49 -9.25
CA GLN A 153 -1.72 5.32 -10.68
C GLN A 153 -3.07 4.97 -11.32
N PRO A 154 -3.25 5.19 -12.62
CA PRO A 154 -4.49 4.84 -13.31
C PRO A 154 -4.81 3.36 -13.13
N LEU A 155 -6.07 3.05 -12.81
CA LEU A 155 -6.58 1.70 -12.69
C LEU A 155 -7.58 1.45 -13.82
N PRO A 156 -7.63 0.23 -14.39
CA PRO A 156 -8.69 -0.17 -15.32
C PRO A 156 -10.07 -0.06 -14.64
N ASP A 157 -11.08 0.40 -15.37
CA ASP A 157 -12.46 0.52 -14.84
C ASP A 157 -13.01 -0.81 -14.32
N GLU A 158 -12.62 -1.91 -14.94
CA GLU A 158 -13.01 -3.25 -14.49
C GLU A 158 -12.48 -3.59 -13.08
N MET A 159 -11.34 -3.02 -12.71
CA MET A 159 -10.74 -3.22 -11.39
C MET A 159 -11.58 -2.55 -10.31
N TYR A 160 -12.06 -1.31 -10.55
CA TYR A 160 -12.92 -0.60 -9.61
C TYR A 160 -14.20 -1.38 -9.27
N ARG A 161 -14.83 -2.05 -10.26
CA ARG A 161 -16.06 -2.85 -10.07
C ARG A 161 -15.86 -4.09 -9.18
N GLN A 162 -14.63 -4.50 -8.97
CA GLN A 162 -14.31 -5.65 -8.14
C GLN A 162 -13.82 -5.26 -6.74
N LEU A 163 -13.61 -3.96 -6.48
CA LEU A 163 -13.18 -3.48 -5.18
C LEU A 163 -14.38 -3.25 -4.25
N ASP A 164 -14.32 -3.83 -3.05
CA ASP A 164 -15.31 -3.56 -2.03
C ASP A 164 -14.99 -2.25 -1.30
N MET A 165 -13.69 -1.89 -1.19
CA MET A 165 -13.27 -0.65 -0.57
C MET A 165 -11.99 -0.11 -1.20
N VAL A 166 -11.90 1.22 -1.32
CA VAL A 166 -10.66 1.95 -1.62
C VAL A 166 -10.36 2.97 -0.54
N THR A 167 -9.06 3.19 -0.26
CA THR A 167 -8.63 4.09 0.81
C THR A 167 -7.59 5.11 0.32
N PRO A 168 -7.96 6.04 -0.59
CA PRO A 168 -7.08 7.12 -1.04
C PRO A 168 -6.91 8.22 0.02
N ASN A 169 -5.81 8.99 -0.09
CA ASN A 169 -5.74 10.32 0.50
C ASN A 169 -6.30 11.37 -0.49
N GLU A 170 -6.26 12.67 -0.14
CA GLU A 170 -6.79 13.76 -0.97
C GLU A 170 -6.16 13.78 -2.37
N VAL A 171 -4.82 13.68 -2.44
CA VAL A 171 -4.08 13.72 -3.71
C VAL A 171 -4.37 12.48 -4.56
N GLU A 172 -4.41 11.33 -3.94
CA GLU A 172 -4.72 10.07 -4.62
C GLU A 172 -6.16 10.06 -5.14
N ALA A 173 -7.11 10.54 -4.33
CA ALA A 173 -8.51 10.66 -4.75
C ALA A 173 -8.66 11.61 -5.96
N GLU A 174 -7.97 12.75 -5.95
CA GLU A 174 -7.95 13.68 -7.09
C GLU A 174 -7.35 13.03 -8.35
N LEU A 175 -6.22 12.32 -8.22
CA LEU A 175 -5.59 11.60 -9.35
C LEU A 175 -6.50 10.53 -9.95
N LEU A 176 -7.25 9.81 -9.12
CA LEU A 176 -8.12 8.72 -9.57
C LEU A 176 -9.45 9.19 -10.17
N THR A 177 -9.93 10.36 -9.76
CA THR A 177 -11.27 10.87 -10.11
C THR A 177 -11.25 12.11 -10.97
N GLY A 178 -10.16 12.88 -10.96
CA GLY A 178 -10.10 14.21 -11.53
C GLY A 178 -10.81 15.30 -10.70
N VAL A 179 -11.25 14.97 -9.47
CA VAL A 179 -12.00 15.86 -8.59
C VAL A 179 -11.09 16.39 -7.48
N PRO A 180 -10.84 17.71 -7.38
CA PRO A 180 -10.06 18.29 -6.29
C PRO A 180 -10.71 18.05 -4.91
N VAL A 181 -9.88 17.67 -3.93
CA VAL A 181 -10.30 17.36 -2.55
C VAL A 181 -9.74 18.41 -1.58
N ALA A 182 -10.20 19.64 -1.72
CA ALA A 182 -9.79 20.73 -0.83
C ALA A 182 -10.60 20.80 0.48
N ASP A 183 -11.83 20.33 0.47
CA ASP A 183 -12.80 20.39 1.56
C ASP A 183 -13.69 19.11 1.59
N GLU A 184 -14.63 19.07 2.52
CA GLU A 184 -15.58 17.98 2.66
C GLU A 184 -16.46 17.80 1.40
N ALA A 185 -16.89 18.89 0.78
CA ALA A 185 -17.68 18.82 -0.46
C ALA A 185 -16.86 18.25 -1.62
N GLY A 186 -15.56 18.54 -1.69
CA GLY A 186 -14.62 17.91 -2.61
C GLY A 186 -14.47 16.43 -2.34
N ALA A 187 -14.34 16.04 -1.07
CA ALA A 187 -14.24 14.64 -0.66
C ALA A 187 -15.52 13.87 -1.03
N GLN A 188 -16.71 14.45 -0.82
CA GLN A 188 -17.97 13.86 -1.24
C GLN A 188 -18.00 13.62 -2.75
N ARG A 189 -17.69 14.63 -3.57
CA ARG A 189 -17.69 14.49 -5.03
C ARG A 189 -16.68 13.44 -5.53
N ALA A 190 -15.49 13.38 -4.92
CA ALA A 190 -14.50 12.38 -5.26
C ALA A 190 -14.96 10.96 -4.86
N ALA A 191 -15.58 10.82 -3.69
CA ALA A 191 -16.15 9.55 -3.25
C ALA A 191 -17.29 9.09 -4.17
N ASP A 192 -18.20 9.99 -4.57
CA ASP A 192 -19.28 9.70 -5.51
C ASP A 192 -18.73 9.24 -6.87
N ALA A 193 -17.65 9.87 -7.34
CA ALA A 193 -16.98 9.46 -8.57
C ALA A 193 -16.33 8.06 -8.46
N LEU A 194 -15.75 7.70 -7.32
CA LEU A 194 -15.21 6.34 -7.07
C LEU A 194 -16.34 5.30 -7.02
N ILE A 195 -17.45 5.63 -6.35
CA ILE A 195 -18.64 4.76 -6.28
C ILE A 195 -19.25 4.59 -7.68
N ALA A 196 -19.33 5.66 -8.46
CA ALA A 196 -19.83 5.61 -9.85
C ALA A 196 -18.94 4.72 -10.76
N LYS A 197 -17.64 4.59 -10.47
CA LYS A 197 -16.74 3.63 -11.13
C LYS A 197 -16.99 2.17 -10.70
N GLY A 198 -17.78 1.93 -9.65
CA GLY A 198 -18.19 0.61 -9.20
C GLY A 198 -17.60 0.15 -7.86
N VAL A 199 -16.84 0.99 -7.16
CA VAL A 199 -16.38 0.70 -5.80
C VAL A 199 -17.58 0.74 -4.84
N LYS A 200 -17.65 -0.18 -3.87
CA LYS A 200 -18.77 -0.19 -2.91
C LYS A 200 -18.59 0.81 -1.77
N ASN A 201 -17.36 1.01 -1.32
CA ASN A 201 -17.03 1.90 -0.21
C ASN A 201 -15.79 2.75 -0.54
N ALA A 202 -15.88 4.06 -0.37
CA ALA A 202 -14.75 4.98 -0.49
C ALA A 202 -14.43 5.57 0.88
N VAL A 203 -13.17 5.42 1.32
CA VAL A 203 -12.66 5.93 2.59
C VAL A 203 -11.51 6.89 2.28
N ILE A 204 -11.80 8.19 2.21
CA ILE A 204 -10.81 9.22 1.85
C ILE A 204 -10.18 9.79 3.10
N THR A 205 -8.87 9.63 3.26
CA THR A 205 -8.13 10.21 4.40
C THR A 205 -7.85 11.69 4.15
N LEU A 206 -8.11 12.54 5.14
CA LEU A 206 -8.05 14.00 5.05
C LEU A 206 -7.03 14.61 6.02
N GLY A 207 -5.96 13.88 6.33
CA GLY A 207 -4.93 14.30 7.27
C GLY A 207 -5.50 14.64 8.64
N SER A 208 -5.22 15.84 9.16
CA SER A 208 -5.72 16.29 10.47
C SER A 208 -7.23 16.55 10.52
N ARG A 209 -7.90 16.58 9.36
CA ARG A 209 -9.36 16.75 9.24
C ARG A 209 -10.13 15.46 9.46
N GLY A 210 -9.46 14.31 9.58
CA GLY A 210 -10.10 13.02 9.81
C GLY A 210 -10.23 12.18 8.54
N VAL A 211 -11.35 11.50 8.40
CA VAL A 211 -11.62 10.54 7.31
C VAL A 211 -13.04 10.73 6.79
N PHE A 212 -13.19 10.88 5.49
CA PHE A 212 -14.49 10.88 4.84
C PHE A 212 -14.85 9.46 4.37
N VAL A 213 -15.98 8.96 4.80
CA VAL A 213 -16.47 7.62 4.46
C VAL A 213 -17.76 7.73 3.65
N ALA A 214 -17.80 7.12 2.48
CA ALA A 214 -18.99 7.06 1.65
C ALA A 214 -19.27 5.63 1.16
N THR A 215 -20.53 5.31 1.11
CA THR A 215 -21.10 4.12 0.47
C THR A 215 -22.15 4.58 -0.55
N ALA A 216 -22.75 3.66 -1.31
CA ALA A 216 -23.86 4.00 -2.21
C ALA A 216 -25.09 4.61 -1.46
N GLU A 217 -25.20 4.38 -0.14
CA GLU A 217 -26.38 4.77 0.65
C GLU A 217 -26.10 5.89 1.65
N ARG A 218 -24.83 6.06 2.09
CA ARG A 218 -24.44 7.00 3.17
C ARG A 218 -23.09 7.62 2.92
N ALA A 219 -22.93 8.85 3.37
CA ALA A 219 -21.64 9.53 3.46
C ALA A 219 -21.54 10.29 4.79
N ALA A 220 -20.34 10.33 5.38
CA ALA A 220 -20.04 11.05 6.61
C ALA A 220 -18.54 11.40 6.71
N LEU A 221 -18.22 12.53 7.35
CA LEU A 221 -16.89 12.92 7.78
C LEU A 221 -16.65 12.43 9.22
#